data_d12c2885d074dedec3ca954586cc2d05
#
_entry.id   d12c2885d074dedec3ca954586cc2d05
#
_cell.length_a   1.000
_cell.length_b   1.000
_cell.length_c   1.000
_cell.angle_alpha   90.00
_cell.angle_beta   90.00
_cell.angle_gamma   90.00
#
_symmetry.space_group_name_H-M   'P 1'
#
loop_
_entity.id
_entity.type
_entity.pdbx_description
1 polymer ?
#
loop_
_entity_poly.entity_id
_entity_poly.type
_entity_poly.pdbx_seq_one_letter_code
_entity_poly.pdbx_strand_id
1 'polypeptide(L)'
;LNVSLSRSSNQNDVCYPSYEDVTSFCNHLIDYISHGHFDLYPKIIELIENASGRSLSIANRTMPKIEATTEYLMRFTDKYAEDLNEKKMSSLQHDLANAGKCLEQRFRNEDRLIIALRLVHSLVSEG
;
A
#
# COMPACT_ATOMS: atom_id res chain seq x y z
N LEU A 1 0.20 7.79 3.72
CA LEU A 1 0.24 7.06 4.98
C LEU A 1 1.40 7.56 5.82
N ASN A 2 1.10 8.52 6.61
CA ASN A 2 2.13 9.17 7.38
C ASN A 2 1.95 8.88 8.86
N VAL A 3 2.17 7.63 9.21
CA VAL A 3 2.07 7.20 10.60
C VAL A 3 3.46 7.02 11.15
N SER A 4 3.78 7.74 12.19
CA SER A 4 5.06 7.62 12.84
C SER A 4 5.01 6.47 13.84
N LEU A 5 5.61 5.36 13.48
CA LEU A 5 5.73 4.21 14.36
C LEU A 5 7.02 4.23 15.16
N SER A 6 7.97 5.02 14.72
CA SER A 6 9.26 5.10 15.39
C SER A 6 9.38 6.47 16.03
N ARG A 7 8.73 6.62 17.15
CA ARG A 7 8.87 7.86 17.88
C ARG A 7 9.95 7.70 18.93
N SER A 8 11.07 8.28 18.67
CA SER A 8 12.15 8.24 19.62
C SER A 8 11.91 9.31 20.68
N SER A 9 11.44 8.90 21.82
CA SER A 9 11.27 9.81 22.93
C SER A 9 12.54 9.93 23.76
N ASN A 10 13.38 8.91 23.73
CA ASN A 10 14.62 8.90 24.51
C ASN A 10 15.77 8.50 23.62
N GLN A 11 16.85 9.24 23.76
CA GLN A 11 18.00 9.09 22.91
C GLN A 11 18.75 7.78 23.08
N ASN A 12 18.60 7.12 24.21
CA ASN A 12 19.34 5.90 24.51
C ASN A 12 18.51 4.64 24.38
N ASP A 13 17.24 4.79 24.07
CA ASP A 13 16.34 3.65 24.04
C ASP A 13 16.09 3.17 22.64
N VAL A 14 16.09 1.86 22.50
CA VAL A 14 15.54 1.24 21.31
C VAL A 14 14.03 1.45 21.41
N CYS A 15 13.56 2.40 20.64
CA CYS A 15 12.16 2.78 20.71
C CYS A 15 11.32 1.78 19.93
N TYR A 16 10.62 0.93 20.63
CA TYR A 16 9.64 0.05 20.03
C TYR A 16 8.31 0.75 20.00
N PRO A 17 7.55 0.65 18.89
CA PRO A 17 6.21 1.18 18.87
C PRO A 17 5.34 0.47 19.90
N SER A 18 4.43 1.20 20.49
CA SER A 18 3.48 0.62 21.46
C SER A 18 2.49 -0.28 20.74
N TYR A 19 1.78 -1.10 21.51
CA TYR A 19 0.67 -1.89 20.98
C TYR A 19 -0.35 -1.00 20.27
N GLU A 20 -0.65 0.15 20.86
CA GLU A 20 -1.61 1.10 20.28
C GLU A 20 -1.12 1.66 18.95
N ASP A 21 0.17 1.97 18.85
CA ASP A 21 0.76 2.46 17.59
C ASP A 21 0.68 1.42 16.50
N VAL A 22 1.00 0.18 16.81
CA VAL A 22 0.95 -0.91 15.83
C VAL A 22 -0.48 -1.17 15.40
N THR A 23 -1.42 -1.20 16.34
CA THR A 23 -2.83 -1.40 16.03
C THR A 23 -3.37 -0.28 15.15
N SER A 24 -3.01 0.97 15.47
CA SER A 24 -3.42 2.12 14.69
C SER A 24 -2.87 2.04 13.26
N PHE A 25 -1.61 1.69 13.11
CA PHE A 25 -1.00 1.53 11.80
C PHE A 25 -1.71 0.45 11.00
N CYS A 26 -1.98 -0.70 11.61
CA CYS A 26 -2.68 -1.79 10.94
C CYS A 26 -4.07 -1.38 10.49
N ASN A 27 -4.80 -0.64 11.32
CA ASN A 27 -6.13 -0.17 10.98
C ASN A 27 -6.10 0.81 9.80
N HIS A 28 -5.15 1.74 9.80
CA HIS A 28 -4.98 2.67 8.68
C HIS A 28 -4.61 1.93 7.41
N LEU A 29 -3.74 0.93 7.54
CA LEU A 29 -3.30 0.13 6.42
C LEU A 29 -4.45 -0.67 5.80
N ILE A 30 -5.28 -1.28 6.64
CA ILE A 30 -6.48 -2.00 6.19
C ILE A 30 -7.41 -1.07 5.44
N ASP A 31 -7.67 0.11 5.99
CA ASP A 31 -8.55 1.11 5.35
C ASP A 31 -7.99 1.54 3.99
N TYR A 32 -6.71 1.81 3.91
CA TYR A 32 -6.05 2.20 2.67
C TYR A 32 -6.13 1.09 1.62
N ILE A 33 -5.81 -0.15 2.01
CA ILE A 33 -5.85 -1.30 1.10
C ILE A 33 -7.27 -1.53 0.61
N SER A 34 -8.24 -1.50 1.51
CA SER A 34 -9.65 -1.74 1.18
C SER A 34 -10.19 -0.69 0.22
N HIS A 35 -9.86 0.57 0.47
CA HIS A 35 -10.28 1.65 -0.42
C HIS A 35 -9.69 1.47 -1.82
N GLY A 36 -8.41 1.12 -1.91
CA GLY A 36 -7.78 0.86 -3.20
C GLY A 36 -8.43 -0.30 -3.92
N HIS A 37 -8.54 -1.43 -3.26
CA HIS A 37 -9.01 -2.68 -3.84
C HIS A 37 -10.49 -2.62 -4.27
N PHE A 38 -11.36 -2.07 -3.44
CA PHE A 38 -12.80 -2.10 -3.68
C PHE A 38 -13.31 -0.87 -4.43
N ASP A 39 -12.68 0.28 -4.24
CA ASP A 39 -13.22 1.53 -4.78
C ASP A 39 -12.37 2.14 -5.88
N LEU A 40 -11.10 2.33 -5.61
CA LEU A 40 -10.23 3.14 -6.49
C LEU A 40 -9.77 2.38 -7.74
N TYR A 41 -9.15 1.23 -7.55
CA TYR A 41 -8.57 0.50 -8.69
C TYR A 41 -9.61 0.03 -9.69
N PRO A 42 -10.76 -0.50 -9.27
CA PRO A 42 -11.80 -0.89 -10.23
C PRO A 42 -12.27 0.27 -11.10
N LYS A 43 -12.39 1.46 -10.54
CA LYS A 43 -12.79 2.64 -11.31
C LYS A 43 -11.72 3.06 -12.31
N ILE A 44 -10.47 3.04 -11.89
CA ILE A 44 -9.35 3.38 -12.78
C ILE A 44 -9.28 2.39 -13.93
N ILE A 45 -9.38 1.11 -13.64
CA ILE A 45 -9.32 0.05 -14.65
C ILE A 45 -10.48 0.19 -15.63
N GLU A 46 -11.68 0.44 -15.13
CA GLU A 46 -12.85 0.65 -15.99
C GLU A 46 -12.63 1.80 -16.98
N LEU A 47 -12.12 2.91 -16.51
CA LEU A 47 -11.82 4.06 -17.37
C LEU A 47 -10.76 3.71 -18.42
N ILE A 48 -9.73 2.96 -18.02
CA ILE A 48 -8.63 2.58 -18.91
C ILE A 48 -9.10 1.55 -19.95
N GLU A 49 -9.90 0.59 -19.54
CA GLU A 49 -10.41 -0.47 -20.44
C GLU A 49 -11.21 0.10 -21.60
N ASN A 50 -11.92 1.19 -21.36
CA ASN A 50 -12.76 1.81 -22.38
C ASN A 50 -11.98 2.72 -23.33
N ALA A 51 -10.68 2.86 -23.17
CA ALA A 51 -9.95 3.91 -23.87
C ALA A 51 -8.95 3.41 -24.90
N SER A 52 -7.84 2.83 -24.51
CA SER A 52 -6.81 2.51 -25.49
C SER A 52 -5.94 1.33 -25.08
N GLY A 53 -5.33 0.70 -26.07
CA GLY A 53 -4.48 -0.45 -25.85
C GLY A 53 -3.22 -0.16 -25.04
N ARG A 54 -2.63 1.04 -25.18
CA ARG A 54 -1.42 1.39 -24.46
C ARG A 54 -1.67 1.56 -22.97
N SER A 55 -2.71 2.30 -22.62
CA SER A 55 -3.09 2.48 -21.22
C SER A 55 -3.48 1.16 -20.58
N LEU A 56 -4.22 0.34 -21.30
CA LEU A 56 -4.62 -0.98 -20.83
C LEU A 56 -3.40 -1.88 -20.64
N SER A 57 -2.42 -1.82 -21.53
CA SER A 57 -1.18 -2.58 -21.38
C SER A 57 -0.42 -2.20 -20.12
N ILE A 58 -0.34 -0.91 -19.81
CA ILE A 58 0.30 -0.43 -18.58
C ILE A 58 -0.45 -0.98 -17.36
N ALA A 59 -1.77 -0.87 -17.37
CA ALA A 59 -2.60 -1.36 -16.27
C ALA A 59 -2.44 -2.86 -16.05
N ASN A 60 -2.45 -3.64 -17.13
CA ASN A 60 -2.31 -5.09 -17.05
C ASN A 60 -0.97 -5.53 -16.50
N ARG A 61 0.09 -4.75 -16.71
CA ARG A 61 1.40 -5.04 -16.12
C ARG A 61 1.51 -4.57 -14.69
N THR A 62 0.76 -3.54 -14.34
CA THR A 62 0.87 -2.88 -13.05
C THR A 62 -0.01 -3.54 -11.98
N MET A 63 -1.23 -3.94 -12.34
CA MET A 63 -2.17 -4.49 -11.36
C MET A 63 -1.66 -5.71 -10.62
N PRO A 64 -1.03 -6.71 -11.27
CA PRO A 64 -0.50 -7.86 -10.53
C PRO A 64 0.53 -7.47 -9.48
N LYS A 65 1.31 -6.43 -9.74
CA LYS A 65 2.31 -5.93 -8.78
C LYS A 65 1.63 -5.29 -7.58
N ILE A 66 0.57 -4.54 -7.81
CA ILE A 66 -0.23 -3.96 -6.73
C ILE A 66 -0.88 -5.06 -5.90
N GLU A 67 -1.44 -6.08 -6.55
CA GLU A 67 -2.07 -7.20 -5.86
C GLU A 67 -1.07 -7.97 -4.99
N ALA A 68 0.16 -8.14 -5.45
CA ALA A 68 1.21 -8.77 -4.65
C ALA A 68 1.51 -7.95 -3.39
N THR A 69 1.51 -6.62 -3.49
CA THR A 69 1.68 -5.78 -2.30
C THR A 69 0.48 -5.88 -1.37
N THR A 70 -0.72 -6.01 -1.92
CA THR A 70 -1.93 -6.20 -1.12
C THR A 70 -1.82 -7.46 -0.27
N GLU A 71 -1.42 -8.58 -0.88
CA GLU A 71 -1.27 -9.84 -0.16
C GLU A 71 -0.25 -9.74 0.97
N TYR A 72 0.90 -9.13 0.70
CA TYR A 72 1.92 -8.96 1.72
C TYR A 72 1.42 -8.10 2.89
N LEU A 73 0.80 -6.96 2.57
CA LEU A 73 0.33 -6.04 3.60
C LEU A 73 -0.82 -6.63 4.42
N MET A 74 -1.68 -7.44 3.79
CA MET A 74 -2.74 -8.14 4.52
C MET A 74 -2.16 -9.17 5.49
N ARG A 75 -1.15 -9.91 5.08
CA ARG A 75 -0.46 -10.84 5.99
C ARG A 75 0.21 -10.10 7.15
N PHE A 76 0.78 -8.94 6.87
CA PHE A 76 1.35 -8.10 7.93
C PHE A 76 0.27 -7.69 8.93
N THR A 77 -0.87 -7.20 8.45
CA THR A 77 -1.95 -6.77 9.35
C THR A 77 -2.51 -7.95 10.14
N ASP A 78 -2.67 -9.10 9.52
CA ASP A 78 -3.13 -10.30 10.22
C ASP A 78 -2.19 -10.71 11.35
N LYS A 79 -0.90 -10.57 11.11
CA LYS A 79 0.11 -10.93 12.10
C LYS A 79 0.11 -9.99 13.30
N TYR A 80 -0.09 -8.69 13.07
CA TYR A 80 0.14 -7.66 14.09
C TYR A 80 -1.12 -6.96 14.58
N ALA A 81 -2.27 -7.22 14.01
CA ALA A 81 -3.52 -6.55 14.41
C ALA A 81 -4.08 -7.09 15.71
N GLU A 82 -3.75 -8.31 16.07
CA GLU A 82 -4.22 -8.93 17.31
C GLU A 82 -3.11 -8.93 18.36
N ASP A 83 -2.94 -9.99 19.10
CA ASP A 83 -2.01 -10.03 20.22
C ASP A 83 -0.55 -9.75 19.84
N LEU A 84 0.06 -8.77 20.51
CA LEU A 84 1.49 -8.55 20.43
C LEU A 84 2.17 -9.28 21.58
N ASN A 85 2.84 -10.37 21.27
CA ASN A 85 3.64 -11.09 22.24
C ASN A 85 5.13 -10.87 21.94
N GLU A 86 6.01 -11.38 22.82
CA GLU A 86 7.45 -11.20 22.66
C GLU A 86 7.97 -11.75 21.35
N LYS A 87 7.42 -12.86 20.91
CA LYS A 87 7.83 -13.49 19.66
C LYS A 87 7.51 -12.61 18.46
N LYS A 88 6.33 -12.01 18.43
CA LYS A 88 5.95 -11.07 17.38
C LYS A 88 6.77 -9.81 17.46
N MET A 89 7.01 -9.30 18.66
CA MET A 89 7.81 -8.09 18.83
C MET A 89 9.24 -8.25 18.33
N SER A 90 9.81 -9.43 18.44
CA SER A 90 11.16 -9.68 17.97
C SER A 90 11.28 -9.58 16.45
N SER A 91 10.21 -9.82 15.71
CA SER A 91 10.22 -9.71 14.25
C SER A 91 9.61 -8.41 13.74
N LEU A 92 9.07 -7.59 14.62
CA LEU A 92 8.32 -6.40 14.23
C LEU A 92 9.15 -5.41 13.43
N GLN A 93 10.37 -5.09 13.87
CA GLN A 93 11.21 -4.13 13.16
C GLN A 93 11.53 -4.60 11.75
N HIS A 94 11.84 -5.86 11.60
CA HIS A 94 12.12 -6.45 10.29
C HIS A 94 10.89 -6.38 9.38
N ASP A 95 9.75 -6.78 9.92
CA ASP A 95 8.50 -6.79 9.17
C ASP A 95 8.03 -5.37 8.83
N LEU A 96 8.24 -4.39 9.72
CA LEU A 96 7.94 -2.99 9.43
C LEU A 96 8.81 -2.46 8.30
N ALA A 97 10.10 -2.80 8.30
CA ALA A 97 10.99 -2.39 7.22
C ALA A 97 10.54 -2.98 5.89
N ASN A 98 10.14 -4.24 5.88
CA ASN A 98 9.63 -4.89 4.67
C ASN A 98 8.29 -4.32 4.23
N ALA A 99 7.41 -3.99 5.17
CA ALA A 99 6.15 -3.33 4.86
C ALA A 99 6.39 -1.96 4.24
N GLY A 100 7.38 -1.22 4.73
CA GLY A 100 7.77 0.07 4.15
C GLY A 100 8.23 -0.06 2.72
N LYS A 101 9.07 -1.04 2.43
CA LYS A 101 9.52 -1.31 1.06
C LYS A 101 8.35 -1.71 0.16
N CYS A 102 7.45 -2.50 0.68
CA CYS A 102 6.26 -2.93 -0.02
C CYS A 102 5.37 -1.74 -0.37
N LEU A 103 5.18 -0.82 0.57
CA LEU A 103 4.41 0.41 0.34
C LEU A 103 5.07 1.29 -0.71
N GLU A 104 6.39 1.42 -0.70
CA GLU A 104 7.09 2.18 -1.75
C GLU A 104 6.84 1.60 -3.13
N GLN A 105 6.91 0.28 -3.27
CA GLN A 105 6.61 -0.38 -4.53
C GLN A 105 5.17 -0.17 -4.95
N ARG A 106 4.25 -0.24 -3.99
CA ARG A 106 2.83 -0.01 -4.26
C ARG A 106 2.60 1.41 -4.76
N PHE A 107 3.20 2.40 -4.11
CA PHE A 107 3.06 3.80 -4.54
C PHE A 107 3.61 4.02 -5.94
N ARG A 108 4.75 3.41 -6.29
CA ARG A 108 5.30 3.50 -7.64
C ARG A 108 4.36 2.91 -8.67
N ASN A 109 3.72 1.80 -8.34
CA ASN A 109 2.77 1.16 -9.25
C ASN A 109 1.47 1.95 -9.34
N GLU A 110 1.03 2.56 -8.24
CA GLU A 110 -0.10 3.47 -8.28
C GLU A 110 0.19 4.67 -9.18
N ASP A 111 1.41 5.21 -9.13
CA ASP A 111 1.83 6.28 -10.02
C ASP A 111 1.75 5.86 -11.49
N ARG A 112 2.10 4.63 -11.79
CA ARG A 112 1.98 4.09 -13.15
C ARG A 112 0.53 4.01 -13.60
N LEU A 113 -0.38 3.64 -12.72
CA LEU A 113 -1.81 3.67 -13.02
C LEU A 113 -2.29 5.09 -13.30
N ILE A 114 -1.80 6.05 -12.53
CA ILE A 114 -2.14 7.46 -12.75
C ILE A 114 -1.63 7.92 -14.11
N ILE A 115 -0.42 7.52 -14.49
CA ILE A 115 0.12 7.83 -15.81
C ILE A 115 -0.76 7.23 -16.90
N ALA A 116 -1.15 5.97 -16.75
CA ALA A 116 -2.05 5.31 -17.69
C ALA A 116 -3.37 6.07 -17.82
N LEU A 117 -3.92 6.51 -16.70
CA LEU A 117 -5.16 7.28 -16.68
C LEU A 117 -4.99 8.64 -17.37
N ARG A 118 -3.87 9.30 -17.16
CA ARG A 118 -3.56 10.57 -17.84
C ARG A 118 -3.44 10.40 -19.34
N LEU A 119 -2.87 9.30 -19.80
CA LEU A 119 -2.80 9.01 -21.23
C LEU A 119 -4.19 8.89 -21.84
N VAL A 120 -5.12 8.24 -21.13
CA VAL A 120 -6.52 8.16 -21.56
C VAL A 120 -7.13 9.56 -21.66
N HIS A 121 -6.96 10.34 -20.62
CA HIS A 121 -7.51 11.70 -20.57
C HIS A 121 -6.94 12.58 -21.67
N SER A 122 -5.65 12.50 -21.92
CA SER A 122 -4.99 13.24 -22.98
C SER A 122 -5.55 12.90 -24.36
N LEU A 123 -5.75 11.61 -24.65
CA LEU A 123 -6.34 11.16 -25.92
C LEU A 123 -7.76 11.68 -26.10
N VAL A 124 -8.56 11.65 -25.05
CA VAL A 124 -9.92 12.17 -25.08
C VAL A 124 -9.94 13.69 -25.31
N SER A 125 -9.00 14.41 -24.71
CA SER A 125 -8.90 15.87 -24.86
C SER A 125 -8.53 16.30 -26.27
N GLU A 126 -7.71 15.48 -26.93
CA GLU A 126 -7.27 15.79 -28.29
C GLU A 126 -8.28 15.37 -29.36
N GLY A 127 -9.17 14.46 -28.99
CA GLY A 127 -10.21 14.00 -29.89
C GLY A 127 -11.33 15.00 -29.97
#